data_c67ba78e5f84941ea4e877e9f64901e3
#
_entry.id   c67ba78e5f84941ea4e877e9f64901e3
#
_cell.length_a   1.000
_cell.length_b   1.000
_cell.length_c   1.000
_cell.angle_alpha   90.00
_cell.angle_beta   90.00
_cell.angle_gamma   90.00
#
_symmetry.space_group_name_H-M   'P 1'
#
loop_
_entity.id
_entity.type
_entity.pdbx_description
1 polymer ?
#
loop_
_entity_poly.entity_id
_entity_poly.type
_entity_poly.pdbx_seq_one_letter_code
_entity_poly.pdbx_strand_id
1 'polypeptide(L)'
;MLNNQDFAQSQPKSPAKRRLELVDNSYQSLGKDVQPSDLDRAAKLLQETIVKIDGAYAPSTIRAYRADFNDFIGFCHDRNANALPAQPHLVVQYIAGLTDSGRSSASIRRALCGLSAIHRLNRFEDSTKDPDVTLEMRRMHRKLGRSSKQAAGINADTLEKLLLATEDSIRGIRDRALLLVAYDTLCRRSELVSLQVKDVKINTKNGIETASILLRKSKTDQDSTGKWLHLSERTHIALANWMQKIPEGQEMLFCGLNRALDLSQSVGSGQINRIYKKIARKAGLKESEINGISGHSMRVGAAQDLLNSGASMPIIMQRGRWSKTDTVMRYVEHSNC
;
A
#
# COMPACT_ATOMS: atom_id res chain seq x y z
N MET A 1 39.01 -41.60 -1.67
CA MET A 1 38.08 -40.89 -2.57
C MET A 1 36.69 -40.97 -1.93
N LEU A 2 36.33 -40.01 -1.15
CA LEU A 2 35.04 -39.94 -0.46
C LEU A 2 34.33 -38.67 -0.94
N ASN A 3 33.14 -38.88 -1.49
CA ASN A 3 32.23 -37.84 -2.02
C ASN A 3 31.74 -36.91 -0.90
N ASN A 4 32.02 -35.64 -1.02
CA ASN A 4 31.34 -34.59 -0.29
C ASN A 4 30.02 -34.26 -1.03
N GLN A 5 28.87 -34.66 -0.49
CA GLN A 5 27.59 -34.19 -0.88
C GLN A 5 27.23 -32.94 -0.04
N ASP A 6 26.89 -31.88 -0.76
CA ASP A 6 26.48 -30.59 -0.27
C ASP A 6 25.28 -30.66 0.68
N PHE A 7 25.46 -30.29 1.93
CA PHE A 7 24.39 -29.91 2.83
C PHE A 7 24.09 -28.41 2.64
N ALA A 8 23.17 -28.11 1.72
CA ALA A 8 22.53 -26.81 1.68
C ALA A 8 21.62 -26.67 2.91
N GLN A 9 22.10 -25.97 3.94
CA GLN A 9 21.31 -25.61 5.11
C GLN A 9 20.25 -24.58 4.68
N SER A 10 19.00 -25.02 4.57
CA SER A 10 17.85 -24.14 4.41
C SER A 10 17.63 -23.34 5.70
N GLN A 11 17.73 -22.02 5.62
CA GLN A 11 17.40 -21.13 6.74
C GLN A 11 15.98 -21.39 7.24
N PRO A 12 15.72 -21.40 8.56
CA PRO A 12 14.40 -21.66 9.09
C PRO A 12 13.42 -20.54 8.66
N LYS A 13 12.35 -20.91 7.96
CA LYS A 13 11.27 -20.00 7.57
C LYS A 13 10.64 -19.36 8.81
N SER A 14 10.28 -18.09 8.73
CA SER A 14 9.64 -17.37 9.85
C SER A 14 8.37 -18.09 10.34
N PRO A 15 8.03 -18.03 11.63
CA PRO A 15 6.84 -18.70 12.19
C PRO A 15 5.54 -18.43 11.43
N ALA A 16 5.38 -17.22 10.88
CA ALA A 16 4.24 -16.84 10.06
C ALA A 16 4.19 -17.58 8.70
N LYS A 17 5.36 -17.83 8.07
CA LYS A 17 5.43 -18.59 6.80
C LYS A 17 5.15 -20.08 7.02
N ARG A 18 5.65 -20.67 8.11
CA ARG A 18 5.34 -22.08 8.47
C ARG A 18 3.85 -22.29 8.73
N ARG A 19 3.15 -21.33 9.36
CA ARG A 19 1.72 -21.43 9.62
C ARG A 19 0.87 -21.34 8.35
N LEU A 20 1.23 -20.49 7.38
CA LEU A 20 0.54 -20.40 6.08
C LEU A 20 0.67 -21.68 5.25
N GLU A 21 1.87 -22.29 5.24
CA GLU A 21 2.10 -23.56 4.52
C GLU A 21 1.39 -24.75 5.20
N LEU A 22 1.23 -24.75 6.52
CA LEU A 22 0.47 -25.78 7.24
C LEU A 22 -1.03 -25.71 6.93
N VAL A 23 -1.58 -24.51 6.75
CA VAL A 23 -2.99 -24.32 6.35
C VAL A 23 -3.20 -24.74 4.90
N ASP A 24 -2.31 -24.41 3.97
CA ASP A 24 -2.42 -24.81 2.55
C ASP A 24 -2.21 -26.34 2.35
N ASN A 25 -1.30 -26.96 3.08
CA ASN A 25 -1.02 -28.40 2.94
C ASN A 25 -2.06 -29.31 3.61
N SER A 26 -2.76 -28.86 4.65
CA SER A 26 -3.81 -29.66 5.30
C SER A 26 -5.06 -29.87 4.42
N TYR A 27 -5.27 -29.02 3.41
CA TYR A 27 -6.40 -29.12 2.49
C TYR A 27 -6.23 -30.18 1.39
N GLN A 28 -5.03 -30.66 1.12
CA GLN A 28 -4.78 -31.62 0.03
C GLN A 28 -4.83 -33.11 0.43
N SER A 29 -4.91 -33.42 1.74
CA SER A 29 -4.73 -34.80 2.22
C SER A 29 -5.92 -35.43 2.96
N LEU A 30 -7.10 -34.78 3.06
CA LEU A 30 -8.21 -35.32 3.86
C LEU A 30 -9.18 -36.17 3.01
N GLY A 31 -9.20 -37.48 3.31
CA GLY A 31 -10.18 -38.44 2.82
C GLY A 31 -11.60 -38.16 3.37
N LYS A 32 -12.62 -38.71 2.70
CA LYS A 32 -14.03 -38.32 2.69
C LYS A 32 -14.85 -38.48 3.99
N ASP A 33 -14.29 -38.87 5.15
CA ASP A 33 -15.08 -39.27 6.32
C ASP A 33 -14.68 -38.60 7.66
N VAL A 34 -13.98 -37.48 7.67
CA VAL A 34 -13.67 -36.71 8.91
C VAL A 34 -14.58 -35.51 8.98
N GLN A 35 -15.34 -35.36 10.09
CA GLN A 35 -16.06 -34.12 10.40
C GLN A 35 -15.06 -32.95 10.34
N PRO A 36 -15.33 -31.85 9.60
CA PRO A 36 -14.42 -30.73 9.52
C PRO A 36 -14.13 -30.22 10.93
N SER A 37 -12.85 -30.05 11.27
CA SER A 37 -12.48 -29.38 12.52
C SER A 37 -13.02 -27.95 12.52
N ASP A 38 -13.23 -27.35 13.69
CA ASP A 38 -13.67 -25.95 13.77
C ASP A 38 -12.71 -25.00 13.04
N LEU A 39 -11.44 -25.35 12.94
CA LEU A 39 -10.43 -24.68 12.13
C LEU A 39 -10.80 -24.72 10.63
N ASP A 40 -11.11 -25.91 10.10
CA ASP A 40 -11.44 -26.10 8.70
C ASP A 40 -12.75 -25.39 8.35
N ARG A 41 -13.71 -25.40 9.28
CA ARG A 41 -14.97 -24.67 9.14
C ARG A 41 -14.75 -23.17 9.04
N ALA A 42 -13.94 -22.57 9.92
CA ALA A 42 -13.66 -21.14 9.90
C ALA A 42 -12.89 -20.73 8.64
N ALA A 43 -11.92 -21.53 8.20
CA ALA A 43 -11.16 -21.30 6.98
C ALA A 43 -12.04 -21.42 5.72
N LYS A 44 -12.96 -22.40 5.67
CA LYS A 44 -13.93 -22.56 4.58
C LYS A 44 -14.87 -21.36 4.51
N LEU A 45 -15.47 -20.93 5.63
CA LEU A 45 -16.34 -19.76 5.69
C LEU A 45 -15.59 -18.48 5.28
N LEU A 46 -14.32 -18.33 5.66
CA LEU A 46 -13.50 -17.22 5.21
C LEU A 46 -13.36 -17.24 3.68
N GLN A 47 -13.04 -18.39 3.09
CA GLN A 47 -12.87 -18.50 1.63
C GLN A 47 -14.18 -18.19 0.90
N GLU A 48 -15.31 -18.72 1.35
CA GLU A 48 -16.64 -18.41 0.80
C GLU A 48 -16.96 -16.91 0.90
N THR A 49 -16.64 -16.30 2.06
CA THR A 49 -16.82 -14.86 2.25
C THR A 49 -15.96 -14.04 1.31
N ILE A 50 -14.69 -14.43 1.10
CA ILE A 50 -13.78 -13.75 0.18
C ILE A 50 -14.30 -13.80 -1.26
N VAL A 51 -14.82 -14.94 -1.70
CA VAL A 51 -15.47 -15.07 -3.02
C VAL A 51 -16.71 -14.18 -3.11
N LYS A 52 -17.55 -14.15 -2.08
CA LYS A 52 -18.78 -13.36 -2.02
C LYS A 52 -18.53 -11.86 -2.11
N ILE A 53 -17.43 -11.36 -1.56
CA ILE A 53 -17.11 -9.92 -1.54
C ILE A 53 -16.23 -9.48 -2.71
N ASP A 54 -15.85 -10.39 -3.59
CA ASP A 54 -15.09 -10.04 -4.79
C ASP A 54 -15.89 -9.09 -5.68
N GLY A 55 -15.24 -8.08 -6.23
CA GLY A 55 -15.89 -7.01 -6.98
C GLY A 55 -16.63 -5.96 -6.12
N ALA A 56 -17.08 -6.30 -4.89
CA ALA A 56 -17.73 -5.35 -3.98
C ALA A 56 -16.72 -4.60 -3.08
N TYR A 57 -15.57 -5.19 -2.83
CA TYR A 57 -14.50 -4.61 -2.03
C TYR A 57 -13.23 -4.45 -2.85
N ALA A 58 -12.43 -3.42 -2.53
CA ALA A 58 -11.14 -3.24 -3.18
C ALA A 58 -10.24 -4.48 -2.97
N PRO A 59 -9.49 -4.94 -3.98
CA PRO A 59 -8.62 -6.12 -3.85
C PRO A 59 -7.62 -6.04 -2.69
N SER A 60 -7.16 -4.83 -2.34
CA SER A 60 -6.28 -4.61 -1.17
C SER A 60 -6.98 -4.85 0.15
N THR A 61 -8.29 -4.53 0.25
CA THR A 61 -9.11 -4.78 1.44
C THR A 61 -9.35 -6.28 1.61
N ILE A 62 -9.69 -6.97 0.51
CA ILE A 62 -9.89 -8.42 0.50
C ILE A 62 -8.62 -9.14 0.95
N ARG A 63 -7.44 -8.77 0.41
CA ARG A 63 -6.16 -9.34 0.85
C ARG A 63 -5.86 -9.08 2.32
N ALA A 64 -6.18 -7.88 2.82
CA ALA A 64 -5.98 -7.54 4.22
C ALA A 64 -6.91 -8.37 5.14
N TYR A 65 -8.19 -8.46 4.82
CA TYR A 65 -9.16 -9.25 5.60
C TYR A 65 -8.79 -10.73 5.63
N ARG A 66 -8.41 -11.29 4.48
CA ARG A 66 -7.93 -12.68 4.41
C ARG A 66 -6.73 -12.90 5.32
N ALA A 67 -5.70 -12.05 5.23
CA ALA A 67 -4.48 -12.21 6.01
C ALA A 67 -4.73 -12.04 7.51
N ASP A 68 -5.49 -11.02 7.92
CA ASP A 68 -5.78 -10.72 9.31
C ASP A 68 -6.66 -11.80 9.94
N PHE A 69 -7.66 -12.33 9.19
CA PHE A 69 -8.53 -13.37 9.70
C PHE A 69 -7.85 -14.74 9.76
N ASN A 70 -6.97 -15.07 8.81
CA ASN A 70 -6.15 -16.28 8.89
C ASN A 70 -5.19 -16.24 10.10
N ASP A 71 -4.62 -15.07 10.43
CA ASP A 71 -3.81 -14.91 11.63
C ASP A 71 -4.65 -15.16 12.90
N PHE A 72 -5.89 -14.67 12.92
CA PHE A 72 -6.83 -14.92 14.02
C PHE A 72 -7.28 -16.38 14.11
N ILE A 73 -7.56 -17.07 12.99
CA ILE A 73 -7.85 -18.51 12.95
C ILE A 73 -6.71 -19.29 13.61
N GLY A 74 -5.45 -19.00 13.23
CA GLY A 74 -4.29 -19.63 13.84
C GLY A 74 -4.18 -19.37 15.36
N PHE A 75 -4.48 -18.15 15.79
CA PHE A 75 -4.51 -17.78 17.20
C PHE A 75 -5.57 -18.57 18.00
N CYS A 76 -6.76 -18.75 17.44
CA CYS A 76 -7.84 -19.52 18.06
C CYS A 76 -7.54 -21.02 18.09
N HIS A 77 -6.98 -21.55 17.00
CA HIS A 77 -6.56 -22.95 16.91
C HIS A 77 -5.56 -23.34 18.02
N ASP A 78 -4.53 -22.50 18.24
CA ASP A 78 -3.54 -22.72 19.30
C ASP A 78 -4.18 -22.77 20.72
N ARG A 79 -5.47 -22.40 20.83
CA ARG A 79 -6.25 -22.37 22.09
C ARG A 79 -7.43 -23.33 22.11
N ASN A 80 -7.54 -24.20 21.11
CA ASN A 80 -8.68 -25.10 20.90
C ASN A 80 -10.02 -24.35 20.95
N ALA A 81 -10.13 -23.21 20.26
CA ALA A 81 -11.28 -22.33 20.29
C ALA A 81 -11.76 -21.97 18.89
N ASN A 82 -13.07 -21.72 18.76
CA ASN A 82 -13.69 -21.32 17.51
C ASN A 82 -13.29 -19.88 17.11
N ALA A 83 -12.85 -19.72 15.87
CA ALA A 83 -12.55 -18.41 15.29
C ALA A 83 -13.81 -17.75 14.69
N LEU A 84 -14.87 -18.53 14.36
CA LEU A 84 -16.08 -18.01 13.73
C LEU A 84 -17.30 -18.88 14.06
N PRO A 85 -18.26 -18.41 14.89
CA PRO A 85 -18.21 -17.14 15.62
C PRO A 85 -17.17 -17.14 16.75
N ALA A 86 -16.47 -16.02 16.91
CA ALA A 86 -15.49 -15.86 17.98
C ALA A 86 -16.16 -15.35 19.27
N GLN A 87 -15.69 -15.86 20.40
CA GLN A 87 -16.10 -15.33 21.70
C GLN A 87 -15.34 -14.01 22.01
N PRO A 88 -15.98 -13.01 22.66
CA PRO A 88 -15.35 -11.72 22.96
C PRO A 88 -14.02 -11.84 23.71
N HIS A 89 -13.91 -12.74 24.68
CA HIS A 89 -12.68 -12.95 25.46
C HIS A 89 -11.48 -13.37 24.59
N LEU A 90 -11.71 -14.12 23.49
CA LEU A 90 -10.66 -14.49 22.55
C LEU A 90 -10.18 -13.29 21.76
N VAL A 91 -11.09 -12.39 21.38
CA VAL A 91 -10.74 -11.14 20.70
C VAL A 91 -9.93 -10.23 21.63
N VAL A 92 -10.28 -10.14 22.92
CA VAL A 92 -9.50 -9.42 23.94
C VAL A 92 -8.08 -9.97 24.03
N GLN A 93 -7.93 -11.31 24.18
CA GLN A 93 -6.63 -11.96 24.25
C GLN A 93 -5.81 -11.77 22.97
N TYR A 94 -6.45 -11.79 21.81
CA TYR A 94 -5.79 -11.54 20.52
C TYR A 94 -5.22 -10.11 20.43
N ILE A 95 -6.00 -9.10 20.82
CA ILE A 95 -5.55 -7.70 20.87
C ILE A 95 -4.36 -7.56 21.81
N ALA A 96 -4.42 -8.13 23.01
CA ALA A 96 -3.34 -8.09 23.97
C ALA A 96 -2.07 -8.75 23.41
N GLY A 97 -2.17 -9.93 22.82
CA GLY A 97 -1.07 -10.63 22.19
C GLY A 97 -0.44 -9.87 21.04
N LEU A 98 -1.24 -9.23 20.16
CA LEU A 98 -0.74 -8.38 19.10
C LEU A 98 -0.04 -7.12 19.64
N THR A 99 -0.55 -6.56 20.74
CA THR A 99 0.03 -5.40 21.40
C THR A 99 1.40 -5.72 22.01
N ASP A 100 1.51 -6.88 22.66
CA ASP A 100 2.76 -7.35 23.31
C ASP A 100 3.80 -7.79 22.26
N SER A 101 3.37 -8.30 21.12
CA SER A 101 4.27 -8.64 20.00
C SER A 101 4.77 -7.42 19.22
N GLY A 102 4.43 -6.19 19.64
CA GLY A 102 4.89 -4.96 19.02
C GLY A 102 4.21 -4.62 17.67
N ARG A 103 3.03 -5.18 17.39
CA ARG A 103 2.25 -4.78 16.22
C ARG A 103 1.80 -3.32 16.36
N SER A 104 1.77 -2.58 15.27
CA SER A 104 1.33 -1.19 15.30
C SER A 104 -0.17 -1.08 15.61
N SER A 105 -0.56 -0.02 16.34
CA SER A 105 -1.96 0.32 16.62
C SER A 105 -2.83 0.34 15.35
N ALA A 106 -2.29 0.81 14.22
CA ALA A 106 -3.00 0.82 12.95
C ALA A 106 -3.26 -0.61 12.40
N SER A 107 -2.30 -1.53 12.56
CA SER A 107 -2.44 -2.92 12.14
C SER A 107 -3.48 -3.65 13.00
N ILE A 108 -3.47 -3.42 14.32
CA ILE A 108 -4.45 -4.02 15.25
C ILE A 108 -5.86 -3.53 14.92
N ARG A 109 -6.06 -2.22 14.72
CA ARG A 109 -7.36 -1.67 14.28
C ARG A 109 -7.84 -2.28 12.96
N ARG A 110 -6.94 -2.48 12.00
CA ARG A 110 -7.29 -3.11 10.73
C ARG A 110 -7.73 -4.55 10.92
N ALA A 111 -7.01 -5.33 11.74
CA ALA A 111 -7.37 -6.71 12.06
C ALA A 111 -8.78 -6.79 12.65
N LEU A 112 -9.12 -5.92 13.62
CA LEU A 112 -10.47 -5.86 14.17
C LEU A 112 -11.53 -5.49 13.13
N CYS A 113 -11.23 -4.55 12.22
CA CYS A 113 -12.14 -4.25 11.12
C CYS A 113 -12.38 -5.48 10.23
N GLY A 114 -11.35 -6.28 9.99
CA GLY A 114 -11.45 -7.55 9.26
C GLY A 114 -12.32 -8.56 10.00
N LEU A 115 -12.07 -8.79 11.31
CA LEU A 115 -12.86 -9.68 12.15
C LEU A 115 -14.34 -9.26 12.16
N SER A 116 -14.61 -7.99 12.41
CA SER A 116 -15.97 -7.42 12.38
C SER A 116 -16.66 -7.66 11.04
N ALA A 117 -15.96 -7.41 9.94
CA ALA A 117 -16.52 -7.60 8.60
C ALA A 117 -16.87 -9.08 8.33
N ILE A 118 -15.97 -10.01 8.67
CA ILE A 118 -16.17 -11.45 8.43
C ILE A 118 -17.35 -11.97 9.28
N HIS A 119 -17.46 -11.58 10.55
CA HIS A 119 -18.61 -11.97 11.39
C HIS A 119 -19.93 -11.49 10.80
N ARG A 120 -20.05 -10.19 10.47
CA ARG A 120 -21.27 -9.62 9.91
C ARG A 120 -21.66 -10.21 8.55
N LEU A 121 -20.69 -10.46 7.67
CA LEU A 121 -20.95 -11.04 6.34
C LEU A 121 -21.45 -12.49 6.43
N ASN A 122 -21.09 -13.20 7.51
CA ASN A 122 -21.59 -14.54 7.83
C ASN A 122 -22.81 -14.53 8.76
N ARG A 123 -23.37 -13.34 9.07
CA ARG A 123 -24.56 -13.18 9.93
C ARG A 123 -24.35 -13.67 11.37
N PHE A 124 -23.11 -13.64 11.85
CA PHE A 124 -22.79 -13.87 13.26
C PHE A 124 -22.78 -12.56 14.02
N GLU A 125 -22.98 -12.65 15.32
CA GLU A 125 -22.81 -11.52 16.22
C GLU A 125 -21.38 -10.98 16.14
N ASP A 126 -21.26 -9.64 16.13
CA ASP A 126 -19.97 -8.95 15.99
C ASP A 126 -19.29 -8.83 17.36
N SER A 127 -18.55 -9.85 17.76
CA SER A 127 -17.80 -9.89 19.01
C SER A 127 -16.82 -8.73 19.21
N THR A 128 -16.44 -8.03 18.12
CA THR A 128 -15.58 -6.85 18.22
C THR A 128 -16.28 -5.63 18.82
N LYS A 129 -17.62 -5.68 18.98
CA LYS A 129 -18.44 -4.63 19.59
C LYS A 129 -18.63 -4.80 21.09
N ASP A 130 -18.19 -5.91 21.63
CA ASP A 130 -18.28 -6.19 23.05
C ASP A 130 -17.57 -5.10 23.89
N PRO A 131 -18.14 -4.74 25.08
CA PRO A 131 -17.53 -3.74 25.97
C PRO A 131 -16.10 -4.08 26.38
N ASP A 132 -15.78 -5.34 26.64
CA ASP A 132 -14.44 -5.77 27.06
C ASP A 132 -13.43 -5.60 25.93
N VAL A 133 -13.81 -5.91 24.68
CA VAL A 133 -12.99 -5.65 23.48
C VAL A 133 -12.75 -4.15 23.32
N THR A 134 -13.77 -3.33 23.55
CA THR A 134 -13.65 -1.87 23.50
C THR A 134 -12.68 -1.35 24.57
N LEU A 135 -12.71 -1.91 25.78
CA LEU A 135 -11.78 -1.56 26.86
C LEU A 135 -10.35 -1.97 26.50
N GLU A 136 -10.15 -3.16 25.95
CA GLU A 136 -8.82 -3.62 25.54
C GLU A 136 -8.24 -2.76 24.42
N MET A 137 -9.07 -2.34 23.46
CA MET A 137 -8.67 -1.37 22.44
C MET A 137 -8.25 -0.02 23.04
N ARG A 138 -8.89 0.43 24.11
CA ARG A 138 -8.46 1.65 24.81
C ARG A 138 -7.10 1.45 25.49
N ARG A 139 -6.85 0.29 26.13
CA ARG A 139 -5.55 -0.07 26.72
C ARG A 139 -4.45 -0.09 25.67
N MET A 140 -4.69 -0.78 24.55
CA MET A 140 -3.79 -0.82 23.40
C MET A 140 -3.46 0.60 22.90
N HIS A 141 -4.46 1.48 22.76
CA HIS A 141 -4.24 2.85 22.34
C HIS A 141 -3.45 3.70 23.33
N ARG A 142 -3.61 3.46 24.64
CA ARG A 142 -2.80 4.14 25.67
C ARG A 142 -1.34 3.66 25.61
N LYS A 143 -1.12 2.35 25.36
CA LYS A 143 0.23 1.77 25.30
C LYS A 143 0.96 2.14 24.01
N LEU A 144 0.31 2.07 22.85
CA LEU A 144 0.94 2.21 21.53
C LEU A 144 0.73 3.59 20.87
N GLY A 145 -0.17 4.41 21.41
CA GLY A 145 -0.64 5.63 20.75
C GLY A 145 -1.60 5.37 19.61
N ARG A 146 -2.20 6.43 19.07
CA ARG A 146 -3.11 6.36 17.91
C ARG A 146 -2.47 6.83 16.61
N SER A 147 -1.38 7.60 16.71
CA SER A 147 -0.69 8.15 15.54
C SER A 147 0.04 7.06 14.77
N SER A 148 -0.03 7.13 13.46
CA SER A 148 0.85 6.36 12.58
C SER A 148 2.06 7.22 12.22
N LYS A 149 3.25 6.63 12.13
CA LYS A 149 4.42 7.34 11.60
C LYS A 149 4.07 7.88 10.21
N GLN A 150 4.20 9.19 10.04
CA GLN A 150 4.07 9.84 8.76
C GLN A 150 5.30 9.53 7.90
N ALA A 151 5.09 9.44 6.58
CA ALA A 151 6.20 9.36 5.65
C ALA A 151 6.98 10.70 5.64
N ALA A 152 8.30 10.62 5.55
CA ALA A 152 9.12 11.79 5.28
C ALA A 152 8.72 12.39 3.91
N GLY A 153 8.51 13.70 3.86
CA GLY A 153 8.21 14.40 2.61
C GLY A 153 9.42 14.43 1.68
N ILE A 154 9.20 14.21 0.39
CA ILE A 154 10.15 14.56 -0.67
C ILE A 154 9.69 15.91 -1.20
N ASN A 155 10.22 16.99 -0.59
CA ASN A 155 9.99 18.37 -1.00
C ASN A 155 10.78 18.72 -2.27
N ALA A 156 10.64 19.93 -2.78
CA ALA A 156 11.31 20.39 -4.00
C ALA A 156 12.82 20.20 -3.94
N ASP A 157 13.49 20.59 -2.84
CA ASP A 157 14.94 20.47 -2.68
C ASP A 157 15.40 19.00 -2.69
N THR A 158 14.66 18.13 -2.02
CA THR A 158 14.93 16.70 -2.04
C THR A 158 14.68 16.11 -3.42
N LEU A 159 13.58 16.51 -4.07
CA LEU A 159 13.28 16.10 -5.45
C LEU A 159 14.42 16.45 -6.41
N GLU A 160 14.99 17.66 -6.33
CA GLU A 160 16.13 18.06 -7.17
C GLU A 160 17.32 17.11 -6.97
N LYS A 161 17.68 16.81 -5.72
CA LYS A 161 18.75 15.84 -5.42
C LYS A 161 18.47 14.46 -6.03
N LEU A 162 17.21 14.01 -5.96
CA LEU A 162 16.81 12.73 -6.55
C LEU A 162 16.91 12.76 -8.08
N LEU A 163 16.49 13.85 -8.72
CA LEU A 163 16.54 14.01 -10.18
C LEU A 163 17.97 14.03 -10.71
N LEU A 164 18.88 14.72 -10.03
CA LEU A 164 20.31 14.73 -10.35
C LEU A 164 20.95 13.33 -10.22
N ALA A 165 20.44 12.50 -9.35
CA ALA A 165 20.93 11.13 -9.18
C ALA A 165 20.32 10.12 -10.17
N THR A 166 19.41 10.54 -11.05
CA THR A 166 18.89 9.68 -12.12
C THR A 166 19.89 9.62 -13.29
N GLU A 167 20.17 8.40 -13.76
CA GLU A 167 21.07 8.15 -14.90
C GLU A 167 20.38 8.44 -16.24
N ASP A 168 21.16 8.60 -17.32
CA ASP A 168 20.64 8.69 -18.69
C ASP A 168 20.39 7.32 -19.33
N SER A 169 20.08 6.33 -18.52
CA SER A 169 19.63 5.01 -18.94
C SER A 169 18.10 4.97 -19.09
N ILE A 170 17.56 3.99 -19.84
CA ILE A 170 16.10 3.79 -19.96
C ILE A 170 15.43 3.79 -18.58
N ARG A 171 16.07 3.17 -17.57
CA ARG A 171 15.56 3.15 -16.20
C ARG A 171 15.56 4.53 -15.57
N GLY A 172 16.62 5.30 -15.75
CA GLY A 172 16.71 6.64 -15.20
C GLY A 172 15.77 7.63 -15.89
N ILE A 173 15.57 7.52 -17.20
CA ILE A 173 14.58 8.32 -17.95
C ILE A 173 13.17 8.04 -17.41
N ARG A 174 12.79 6.75 -17.23
CA ARG A 174 11.53 6.36 -16.59
C ARG A 174 11.42 6.94 -15.18
N ASP A 175 12.44 6.75 -14.37
CA ASP A 175 12.43 7.13 -12.96
C ASP A 175 12.32 8.65 -12.81
N ARG A 176 12.98 9.43 -13.65
CA ARG A 176 12.86 10.89 -13.72
C ARG A 176 11.43 11.33 -14.04
N ALA A 177 10.83 10.79 -15.09
CA ALA A 177 9.42 11.05 -15.43
C ALA A 177 8.46 10.66 -14.29
N LEU A 178 8.68 9.50 -13.68
CA LEU A 178 7.87 9.00 -12.56
C LEU A 178 7.95 9.93 -11.35
N LEU A 179 9.14 10.41 -10.97
CA LEU A 179 9.34 11.33 -9.84
C LEU A 179 8.58 12.64 -10.08
N LEU A 180 8.73 13.24 -11.26
CA LEU A 180 8.12 14.52 -11.63
C LEU A 180 6.58 14.40 -11.72
N VAL A 181 6.06 13.37 -12.39
CA VAL A 181 4.60 13.11 -12.44
C VAL A 181 4.03 12.90 -11.04
N ALA A 182 4.72 12.14 -10.19
CA ALA A 182 4.25 11.91 -8.82
C ALA A 182 4.19 13.19 -8.00
N TYR A 183 5.15 14.10 -8.19
CA TYR A 183 5.22 15.39 -7.50
C TYR A 183 4.13 16.35 -7.97
N ASP A 184 4.01 16.57 -9.28
CA ASP A 184 3.02 17.49 -9.84
C ASP A 184 1.58 17.06 -9.57
N THR A 185 1.32 15.77 -9.70
CA THR A 185 -0.05 15.22 -9.59
C THR A 185 -0.47 14.88 -8.17
N LEU A 186 0.45 14.87 -7.21
CA LEU A 186 0.18 14.39 -5.84
C LEU A 186 -0.52 13.01 -5.83
N CYS A 187 -0.27 12.16 -6.81
CA CYS A 187 -0.88 10.84 -6.92
C CYS A 187 -0.48 9.92 -5.77
N ARG A 188 -1.43 9.11 -5.31
CA ARG A 188 -1.10 7.96 -4.47
C ARG A 188 -0.31 6.94 -5.30
N ARG A 189 0.54 6.13 -4.67
CA ARG A 189 1.34 5.12 -5.39
C ARG A 189 0.49 4.16 -6.25
N SER A 190 -0.73 3.83 -5.81
CA SER A 190 -1.65 2.99 -6.59
C SER A 190 -2.24 3.73 -7.78
N GLU A 191 -2.47 5.02 -7.66
CA GLU A 191 -2.94 5.89 -8.73
C GLU A 191 -1.83 6.07 -9.78
N LEU A 192 -0.60 6.34 -9.32
CA LEU A 192 0.56 6.53 -10.19
C LEU A 192 0.84 5.33 -11.11
N VAL A 193 0.76 4.11 -10.57
CA VAL A 193 1.00 2.89 -11.36
C VAL A 193 -0.18 2.49 -12.25
N SER A 194 -1.35 3.11 -12.07
CA SER A 194 -2.54 2.87 -12.90
C SER A 194 -2.70 3.88 -14.05
N LEU A 195 -1.80 4.86 -14.18
CA LEU A 195 -1.81 5.80 -15.27
C LEU A 195 -1.53 5.10 -16.60
N GLN A 196 -2.26 5.46 -17.65
CA GLN A 196 -2.15 4.86 -18.96
C GLN A 196 -1.55 5.85 -19.98
N VAL A 197 -0.88 5.34 -20.99
CA VAL A 197 -0.29 6.14 -22.08
C VAL A 197 -1.37 6.99 -22.77
N LYS A 198 -2.53 6.42 -23.07
CA LYS A 198 -3.67 7.12 -23.71
C LYS A 198 -4.32 8.20 -22.84
N ASP A 199 -3.97 8.29 -21.56
CA ASP A 199 -4.51 9.29 -20.64
C ASP A 199 -3.69 10.59 -20.64
N VAL A 200 -2.55 10.61 -21.31
CA VAL A 200 -1.73 11.78 -21.47
C VAL A 200 -2.28 12.63 -22.62
N LYS A 201 -2.57 13.90 -22.34
CA LYS A 201 -2.93 14.90 -23.34
C LYS A 201 -1.91 16.00 -23.38
N ILE A 202 -1.44 16.32 -24.59
CA ILE A 202 -0.59 17.47 -24.88
C ILE A 202 -1.44 18.42 -25.69
N ASN A 203 -1.55 19.67 -25.25
CA ASN A 203 -2.28 20.73 -25.96
C ASN A 203 -1.28 21.84 -26.28
N THR A 204 -1.27 22.27 -27.53
CA THR A 204 -0.50 23.42 -27.98
C THR A 204 -1.43 24.61 -28.17
N LYS A 205 -1.22 25.68 -27.42
CA LYS A 205 -1.96 26.93 -27.56
C LYS A 205 -0.99 28.08 -27.64
N ASN A 206 -1.04 28.89 -28.75
CA ASN A 206 -0.17 30.02 -28.99
C ASN A 206 1.34 29.64 -28.93
N GLY A 207 1.72 28.47 -29.42
CA GLY A 207 3.10 27.98 -29.38
C GLY A 207 3.54 27.43 -27.99
N ILE A 208 2.70 27.50 -26.98
CA ILE A 208 2.98 26.95 -25.63
C ILE A 208 2.36 25.57 -25.51
N GLU A 209 3.18 24.58 -25.25
CA GLU A 209 2.74 23.22 -24.97
C GLU A 209 2.40 23.07 -23.48
N THR A 210 1.22 22.52 -23.22
CA THR A 210 0.76 22.15 -21.88
C THR A 210 0.39 20.68 -21.87
N ALA A 211 0.79 19.98 -20.82
CA ALA A 211 0.45 18.58 -20.65
C ALA A 211 -0.50 18.37 -19.46
N SER A 212 -1.37 17.44 -19.62
CA SER A 212 -2.26 16.97 -18.55
C SER A 212 -2.43 15.46 -18.63
N ILE A 213 -2.77 14.83 -17.51
CA ILE A 213 -2.99 13.40 -17.44
C ILE A 213 -4.32 13.10 -16.74
N LEU A 214 -5.10 12.18 -17.31
CA LEU A 214 -6.36 11.75 -16.74
C LEU A 214 -6.14 10.68 -15.66
N LEU A 215 -6.50 11.00 -14.44
CA LEU A 215 -6.64 10.01 -13.38
C LEU A 215 -8.06 9.42 -13.42
N ARG A 216 -8.22 8.21 -13.97
CA ARG A 216 -9.52 7.58 -14.22
C ARG A 216 -10.26 7.18 -12.94
N LYS A 217 -9.52 6.70 -11.92
CA LYS A 217 -10.08 6.24 -10.66
C LYS A 217 -9.21 6.67 -9.49
N SER A 218 -9.84 7.11 -8.42
CA SER A 218 -9.14 7.34 -7.15
C SER A 218 -9.89 6.66 -6.00
N LYS A 219 -9.24 6.50 -4.85
CA LYS A 219 -9.86 5.92 -3.66
C LYS A 219 -11.10 6.70 -3.18
N THR A 220 -11.18 7.98 -3.52
CA THR A 220 -12.27 8.89 -3.11
C THR A 220 -13.27 9.18 -4.25
N ASP A 221 -12.97 8.74 -5.45
CA ASP A 221 -13.83 8.88 -6.63
C ASP A 221 -14.46 7.51 -6.91
N GLN A 222 -15.57 7.24 -6.25
CA GLN A 222 -16.28 5.97 -6.39
C GLN A 222 -17.10 5.92 -7.70
N ASP A 223 -17.50 7.09 -8.20
CA ASP A 223 -18.31 7.21 -9.44
C ASP A 223 -17.43 7.14 -10.70
N SER A 224 -16.10 7.06 -10.54
CA SER A 224 -15.13 6.94 -11.65
C SER A 224 -15.27 8.03 -12.72
N THR A 225 -15.64 9.26 -12.30
CA THR A 225 -15.76 10.43 -13.21
C THR A 225 -14.41 10.85 -13.77
N GLY A 226 -13.32 10.46 -13.08
CA GLY A 226 -11.96 10.81 -13.44
C GLY A 226 -11.62 12.28 -13.17
N LYS A 227 -10.35 12.60 -13.16
CA LYS A 227 -9.87 13.97 -12.99
C LYS A 227 -8.64 14.25 -13.84
N TRP A 228 -8.68 15.34 -14.60
CA TRP A 228 -7.49 15.85 -15.31
C TRP A 228 -6.55 16.52 -14.33
N LEU A 229 -5.29 16.13 -14.38
CA LEU A 229 -4.21 16.64 -13.55
C LEU A 229 -3.22 17.36 -14.46
N HIS A 230 -2.95 18.62 -14.16
CA HIS A 230 -2.01 19.43 -14.90
C HIS A 230 -0.56 19.03 -14.59
N LEU A 231 0.30 19.05 -15.60
CA LEU A 231 1.73 18.77 -15.49
C LEU A 231 2.50 20.06 -15.78
N SER A 232 3.58 20.31 -15.04
CA SER A 232 4.50 21.40 -15.33
C SER A 232 5.24 21.14 -16.65
N GLU A 233 5.79 22.19 -17.26
CA GLU A 233 6.60 22.08 -18.48
C GLU A 233 7.75 21.08 -18.32
N ARG A 234 8.46 21.16 -17.20
CA ARG A 234 9.53 20.23 -16.86
C ARG A 234 9.06 18.77 -16.82
N THR A 235 7.90 18.53 -16.24
CA THR A 235 7.30 17.18 -16.17
C THR A 235 6.87 16.72 -17.55
N HIS A 236 6.31 17.63 -18.37
CA HIS A 236 5.97 17.34 -19.77
C HIS A 236 7.18 16.87 -20.56
N ILE A 237 8.30 17.62 -20.53
CA ILE A 237 9.53 17.26 -21.22
C ILE A 237 10.04 15.88 -20.80
N ALA A 238 10.12 15.63 -19.49
CA ALA A 238 10.58 14.34 -18.97
C ALA A 238 9.64 13.18 -19.35
N LEU A 239 8.34 13.44 -19.36
CA LEU A 239 7.33 12.45 -19.72
C LEU A 239 7.37 12.14 -21.23
N ALA A 240 7.53 13.16 -22.09
CA ALA A 240 7.69 12.98 -23.52
C ALA A 240 8.92 12.13 -23.86
N ASN A 241 10.06 12.40 -23.20
CA ASN A 241 11.28 11.59 -23.34
C ASN A 241 11.08 10.14 -22.92
N TRP A 242 10.31 9.90 -21.87
CA TRP A 242 9.97 8.55 -21.44
C TRP A 242 9.02 7.85 -22.44
N MET A 243 7.99 8.54 -22.89
CA MET A 243 7.00 8.00 -23.83
C MET A 243 7.62 7.53 -25.15
N GLN A 244 8.69 8.20 -25.63
CA GLN A 244 9.47 7.74 -26.79
C GLN A 244 10.18 6.38 -26.58
N LYS A 245 10.35 5.95 -25.35
CA LYS A 245 11.00 4.67 -25.00
C LYS A 245 10.00 3.55 -24.75
N ILE A 246 8.72 3.88 -24.67
CA ILE A 246 7.64 2.90 -24.47
C ILE A 246 7.32 2.24 -25.82
N PRO A 247 7.29 0.91 -25.91
CA PRO A 247 6.89 0.21 -27.13
C PRO A 247 5.46 0.57 -27.55
N GLU A 248 5.22 0.52 -28.85
CA GLU A 248 3.86 0.65 -29.38
C GLU A 248 2.94 -0.45 -28.79
N GLY A 249 1.70 -0.08 -28.48
CA GLY A 249 0.73 -0.99 -27.87
C GLY A 249 0.86 -1.14 -26.34
N GLN A 250 1.84 -0.53 -25.71
CA GLN A 250 1.94 -0.54 -24.24
C GLN A 250 0.84 0.29 -23.61
N GLU A 251 0.06 -0.31 -22.73
CA GLU A 251 -1.08 0.34 -22.10
C GLU A 251 -0.66 1.22 -20.91
N MET A 252 0.15 0.67 -20.01
CA MET A 252 0.53 1.36 -18.77
C MET A 252 1.66 2.36 -18.99
N LEU A 253 1.48 3.58 -18.48
CA LEU A 253 2.45 4.66 -18.61
C LEU A 253 3.79 4.32 -17.94
N PHE A 254 3.77 3.72 -16.76
CA PHE A 254 5.00 3.31 -16.07
C PHE A 254 5.14 1.80 -16.05
N CYS A 255 6.11 1.32 -16.81
CA CYS A 255 6.44 -0.09 -16.97
C CYS A 255 7.53 -0.52 -15.99
N GLY A 256 7.50 -1.77 -15.57
CA GLY A 256 8.63 -2.40 -14.91
C GLY A 256 9.75 -2.66 -15.90
N LEU A 257 11.00 -2.67 -15.42
CA LEU A 257 12.17 -3.03 -16.19
C LEU A 257 12.87 -4.20 -15.51
N ASN A 258 13.04 -5.31 -16.22
CA ASN A 258 13.82 -6.45 -15.75
C ASN A 258 15.34 -6.15 -15.82
N ARG A 259 16.19 -7.17 -15.57
CA ARG A 259 17.65 -7.00 -15.67
C ARG A 259 18.13 -6.81 -17.10
N ALA A 260 17.43 -7.39 -18.07
CA ALA A 260 17.73 -7.26 -19.51
C ALA A 260 17.15 -5.96 -20.11
N LEU A 261 16.57 -5.09 -19.27
CA LEU A 261 15.88 -3.85 -19.67
C LEU A 261 14.60 -4.08 -20.49
N ASP A 262 14.07 -5.29 -20.52
CA ASP A 262 12.76 -5.52 -21.13
C ASP A 262 11.66 -4.89 -20.28
N LEU A 263 10.69 -4.30 -20.97
CA LEU A 263 9.56 -3.64 -20.35
C LEU A 263 8.48 -4.67 -19.96
N SER A 264 8.12 -4.71 -18.69
CA SER A 264 6.93 -5.45 -18.24
C SER A 264 5.68 -4.58 -18.37
N GLN A 265 4.50 -5.20 -18.31
CA GLN A 265 3.24 -4.49 -18.50
C GLN A 265 3.03 -3.33 -17.51
N SER A 266 3.45 -3.46 -16.25
CA SER A 266 3.28 -2.38 -15.25
C SER A 266 4.32 -2.44 -14.14
N VAL A 267 4.53 -1.30 -13.49
CA VAL A 267 5.24 -1.21 -12.21
C VAL A 267 4.27 -1.57 -11.08
N GLY A 268 4.60 -2.54 -10.26
CA GLY A 268 3.81 -2.82 -9.05
C GLY A 268 3.88 -1.67 -8.04
N SER A 269 2.76 -1.36 -7.37
CA SER A 269 2.70 -0.25 -6.40
C SER A 269 3.72 -0.34 -5.26
N GLY A 270 4.15 -1.55 -4.89
CA GLY A 270 5.24 -1.77 -3.93
C GLY A 270 6.63 -1.40 -4.46
N GLN A 271 6.82 -1.41 -5.79
CA GLN A 271 8.09 -1.03 -6.40
C GLN A 271 8.36 0.47 -6.32
N ILE A 272 7.32 1.31 -6.25
CA ILE A 272 7.47 2.77 -6.09
C ILE A 272 8.32 3.11 -4.86
N ASN A 273 8.07 2.48 -3.72
CA ASN A 273 8.90 2.66 -2.53
C ASN A 273 10.37 2.29 -2.77
N ARG A 274 10.61 1.19 -3.49
CA ARG A 274 11.97 0.72 -3.80
C ARG A 274 12.67 1.66 -4.76
N ILE A 275 11.95 2.20 -5.75
CA ILE A 275 12.48 3.19 -6.70
C ILE A 275 12.92 4.43 -5.93
N TYR A 276 12.03 5.04 -5.13
CA TYR A 276 12.37 6.23 -4.37
C TYR A 276 13.56 6.02 -3.44
N LYS A 277 13.57 4.94 -2.66
CA LYS A 277 14.68 4.61 -1.75
C LYS A 277 15.98 4.32 -2.48
N LYS A 278 15.93 3.66 -3.65
CA LYS A 278 17.12 3.40 -4.47
C LYS A 278 17.74 4.70 -4.98
N ILE A 279 16.92 5.61 -5.50
CA ILE A 279 17.39 6.90 -6.01
C ILE A 279 17.91 7.76 -4.86
N ALA A 280 17.22 7.76 -3.70
CA ALA A 280 17.66 8.49 -2.52
C ALA A 280 19.05 8.05 -2.01
N ARG A 281 19.37 6.75 -2.07
CA ARG A 281 20.72 6.26 -1.77
C ARG A 281 21.74 6.76 -2.78
N LYS A 282 21.40 6.73 -4.07
CA LYS A 282 22.27 7.29 -5.14
C LYS A 282 22.49 8.79 -4.99
N ALA A 283 21.48 9.51 -4.50
CA ALA A 283 21.56 10.94 -4.21
C ALA A 283 22.33 11.27 -2.92
N GLY A 284 22.83 10.27 -2.19
CA GLY A 284 23.61 10.47 -0.97
C GLY A 284 22.80 10.87 0.26
N LEU A 285 21.47 10.65 0.28
CA LEU A 285 20.67 10.92 1.46
C LEU A 285 21.08 9.97 2.61
N LYS A 286 20.94 10.45 3.86
CA LYS A 286 21.23 9.64 5.05
C LYS A 286 20.23 8.49 5.20
N GLU A 287 20.65 7.34 5.71
CA GLU A 287 19.75 6.19 5.90
C GLU A 287 18.57 6.51 6.84
N SER A 288 18.71 7.43 7.79
CA SER A 288 17.61 7.90 8.63
C SER A 288 16.50 8.59 7.81
N GLU A 289 16.86 9.39 6.81
CA GLU A 289 15.93 10.05 5.89
C GLU A 289 15.30 9.02 4.94
N ILE A 290 16.11 8.12 4.37
CA ILE A 290 15.68 7.06 3.45
C ILE A 290 14.68 6.11 4.14
N ASN A 291 14.88 5.80 5.41
CA ASN A 291 13.96 4.95 6.17
C ASN A 291 12.56 5.56 6.30
N GLY A 292 12.46 6.89 6.37
CA GLY A 292 11.20 7.64 6.37
C GLY A 292 10.51 7.69 5.01
N ILE A 293 11.22 7.44 3.90
CA ILE A 293 10.65 7.49 2.55
C ILE A 293 9.69 6.33 2.30
N SER A 294 8.54 6.65 1.74
CA SER A 294 7.52 5.70 1.31
C SER A 294 6.86 6.14 -0.01
N GLY A 295 5.91 5.37 -0.54
CA GLY A 295 5.14 5.75 -1.72
C GLY A 295 4.20 6.95 -1.52
N HIS A 296 4.13 7.51 -0.32
CA HIS A 296 3.41 8.74 -0.02
C HIS A 296 4.33 9.97 0.07
N SER A 297 5.64 9.79 0.07
CA SER A 297 6.61 10.86 0.33
C SER A 297 6.53 12.02 -0.66
N MET A 298 6.31 11.75 -1.96
CA MET A 298 6.09 12.81 -2.95
C MET A 298 4.85 13.63 -2.65
N ARG A 299 3.76 12.96 -2.27
CA ARG A 299 2.50 13.63 -1.94
C ARG A 299 2.58 14.46 -0.66
N VAL A 300 3.37 14.00 0.31
CA VAL A 300 3.66 14.75 1.54
C VAL A 300 4.50 15.99 1.22
N GLY A 301 5.63 15.83 0.53
CA GLY A 301 6.53 16.93 0.19
C GLY A 301 5.86 17.98 -0.69
N ALA A 302 5.19 17.57 -1.75
CA ALA A 302 4.47 18.51 -2.63
C ALA A 302 3.36 19.29 -1.90
N ALA A 303 2.69 18.69 -0.90
CA ALA A 303 1.71 19.40 -0.08
C ALA A 303 2.38 20.42 0.85
N GLN A 304 3.53 20.07 1.42
CA GLN A 304 4.34 20.98 2.25
C GLN A 304 4.83 22.18 1.42
N ASP A 305 5.34 21.92 0.22
CA ASP A 305 5.81 23.00 -0.67
C ASP A 305 4.67 23.92 -1.14
N LEU A 306 3.48 23.39 -1.40
CA LEU A 306 2.30 24.21 -1.67
C LEU A 306 1.96 25.11 -0.48
N LEU A 307 2.01 24.61 0.76
CA LEU A 307 1.79 25.43 1.93
C LEU A 307 2.87 26.50 2.09
N ASN A 308 4.14 26.11 1.95
CA ASN A 308 5.28 27.01 2.08
C ASN A 308 5.28 28.12 1.01
N SER A 309 4.74 27.84 -0.19
CA SER A 309 4.53 28.83 -1.25
C SER A 309 3.31 29.74 -1.03
N GLY A 310 2.61 29.63 0.09
CA GLY A 310 1.44 30.44 0.42
C GLY A 310 0.13 29.99 -0.23
N ALA A 311 0.08 28.77 -0.80
CA ALA A 311 -1.17 28.25 -1.37
C ALA A 311 -2.24 28.09 -0.26
N SER A 312 -3.47 28.55 -0.56
CA SER A 312 -4.58 28.41 0.39
C SER A 312 -4.98 26.94 0.59
N MET A 313 -5.55 26.66 1.77
CA MET A 313 -6.01 25.30 2.11
C MET A 313 -6.96 24.70 1.03
N PRO A 314 -7.94 25.42 0.47
CA PRO A 314 -8.76 24.92 -0.62
C PRO A 314 -7.96 24.47 -1.85
N ILE A 315 -6.93 25.23 -2.23
CA ILE A 315 -6.05 24.90 -3.37
C ILE A 315 -5.27 23.62 -3.07
N ILE A 316 -4.68 23.50 -1.88
CA ILE A 316 -3.95 22.30 -1.47
C ILE A 316 -4.89 21.08 -1.47
N MET A 317 -6.09 21.21 -0.90
CA MET A 317 -7.10 20.17 -0.88
C MET A 317 -7.52 19.75 -2.29
N GLN A 318 -7.74 20.71 -3.18
CA GLN A 318 -8.12 20.45 -4.56
C GLN A 318 -7.02 19.70 -5.32
N ARG A 319 -5.77 20.16 -5.22
CA ARG A 319 -4.63 19.52 -5.91
C ARG A 319 -4.38 18.11 -5.38
N GLY A 320 -4.44 17.92 -4.06
CA GLY A 320 -4.25 16.62 -3.44
C GLY A 320 -5.49 15.72 -3.46
N ARG A 321 -6.64 16.21 -3.88
CA ARG A 321 -7.90 15.46 -3.84
C ARG A 321 -8.25 14.97 -2.43
N TRP A 322 -8.17 15.88 -1.46
CA TRP A 322 -8.57 15.63 -0.08
C TRP A 322 -9.96 16.23 0.19
N SER A 323 -10.81 15.44 0.81
CA SER A 323 -12.16 15.85 1.21
C SER A 323 -12.23 16.39 2.65
N LYS A 324 -11.15 16.18 3.45
CA LYS A 324 -11.09 16.57 4.86
C LYS A 324 -9.82 17.36 5.13
N THR A 325 -9.96 18.51 5.77
CA THR A 325 -8.83 19.37 6.21
C THR A 325 -7.88 18.67 7.16
N ASP A 326 -8.39 17.87 8.12
CA ASP A 326 -7.57 17.11 9.07
C ASP A 326 -6.56 16.18 8.38
N THR A 327 -6.91 15.70 7.16
CA THR A 327 -5.98 14.87 6.39
C THR A 327 -4.83 15.68 5.85
N VAL A 328 -5.09 16.90 5.39
CA VAL A 328 -4.05 17.82 4.91
C VAL A 328 -3.20 18.30 6.08
N MET A 329 -3.83 18.71 7.18
CA MET A 329 -3.11 19.19 8.38
C MET A 329 -2.06 18.17 8.82
N ARG A 330 -2.36 16.89 8.86
CA ARG A 330 -1.38 15.84 9.17
C ARG A 330 -0.18 15.79 8.23
N TYR A 331 -0.33 16.22 6.97
CA TYR A 331 0.80 16.28 6.02
C TYR A 331 1.66 17.50 6.20
N VAL A 332 1.08 18.59 6.69
CA VAL A 332 1.75 19.90 6.77
C VAL A 332 2.19 20.30 8.19
N GLU A 333 1.72 19.57 9.24
CA GLU A 333 2.09 19.84 10.65
C GLU A 333 3.61 19.89 10.89
N HIS A 334 4.40 19.22 10.08
CA HIS A 334 5.86 19.16 10.20
C HIS A 334 6.59 19.92 9.10
N SER A 335 5.91 20.79 8.34
CA SER A 335 6.53 21.54 7.24
C SER A 335 7.47 22.67 7.71
N ASN A 336 7.33 23.09 8.96
CA ASN A 336 8.08 24.21 9.54
C ASN A 336 9.16 23.78 10.57
N CYS A 337 9.55 22.50 10.59
CA CYS A 337 10.59 22.00 11.49
C CYS A 337 11.86 21.66 10.72
#